data_c25c3589d8444df445369b3f3dabe561
#
_entry.id   c25c3589d8444df445369b3f3dabe561
#
_cell.length_a   1.000
_cell.length_b   1.000
_cell.length_c   1.000
_cell.angle_alpha   90.00
_cell.angle_beta   90.00
_cell.angle_gamma   90.00
#
_symmetry.space_group_name_H-M   'P 1'
#
loop_
_entity.id
_entity.type
_entity.pdbx_description
1 polymer ?
#
loop_
_entity_poly.entity_id
_entity_poly.type
_entity_poly.pdbx_seq_one_letter_code
_entity_poly.pdbx_strand_id
1 'polypeptide(L)'
;MAADTQDADVFYNTRLGGMTSALLRRDLSAIWPDMAGLSVLGIGHATPCFEIWQQKNNCISLSPPDMGNMCWPVNRPNLVCVAETESLPFADLSFDRVVLIHGLEQAENARRTLREIWRVLKDDGKLIVVLPNRRGIWAYAENTPFGYGQPYSERQLSRLLTSLFFKVEYQKTALYAPPLHHSFMLRLFWLVERYGPFIAPHFAGLVIAEASKTLYGLTPAKKRSLARRVFVTDDI
;
A
#
# COMPACT_ATOMS: atom_id res chain seq x y z
N MET A 1 13.14 7.68 14.51
CA MET A 1 12.91 9.03 13.96
C MET A 1 11.81 8.86 12.91
N ALA A 2 10.64 9.46 13.09
CA ALA A 2 9.60 9.52 12.07
C ALA A 2 10.14 10.28 10.86
N ALA A 3 9.87 9.79 9.65
CA ALA A 3 10.16 10.56 8.44
C ALA A 3 9.28 11.80 8.47
N ASP A 4 9.91 12.98 8.42
CA ASP A 4 9.17 14.22 8.34
C ASP A 4 8.44 14.26 6.99
N THR A 5 7.20 14.71 6.96
CA THR A 5 6.38 14.81 5.72
C THR A 5 7.02 15.72 4.70
N GLN A 6 7.77 16.70 5.16
CA GLN A 6 8.58 17.53 4.28
C GLN A 6 9.48 16.66 3.39
N ASP A 7 9.97 15.51 3.90
CA ASP A 7 10.79 14.59 3.14
C ASP A 7 10.00 13.86 2.04
N ALA A 8 8.73 13.49 2.29
CA ALA A 8 7.90 12.84 1.27
C ALA A 8 7.49 13.82 0.17
N ASP A 9 7.04 15.03 0.51
CA ASP A 9 6.70 16.08 -0.47
C ASP A 9 7.92 16.48 -1.29
N VAL A 10 9.07 16.69 -0.63
CA VAL A 10 10.34 16.98 -1.32
C VAL A 10 10.70 15.87 -2.28
N PHE A 11 10.60 14.60 -1.85
CA PHE A 11 10.89 13.46 -2.71
C PHE A 11 9.96 13.42 -3.94
N TYR A 12 8.64 13.49 -3.76
CA TYR A 12 7.67 13.39 -4.85
C TYR A 12 7.74 14.57 -5.83
N ASN A 13 8.30 15.70 -5.42
CA ASN A 13 8.61 16.84 -6.29
C ASN A 13 9.93 16.66 -7.06
N THR A 14 10.75 15.66 -6.74
CA THR A 14 11.93 15.31 -7.55
C THR A 14 11.53 14.60 -8.85
N ARG A 15 12.45 14.55 -9.82
CA ARG A 15 12.24 13.81 -11.05
C ARG A 15 12.03 12.31 -10.81
N LEU A 16 12.77 11.71 -9.89
CA LEU A 16 12.62 10.32 -9.48
C LEU A 16 11.26 10.08 -8.80
N GLY A 17 10.89 10.95 -7.85
CA GLY A 17 9.60 10.87 -7.17
C GLY A 17 8.40 11.06 -8.12
N GLY A 18 8.51 11.97 -9.10
CA GLY A 18 7.51 12.13 -10.15
C GLY A 18 7.34 10.88 -11.02
N MET A 19 8.45 10.19 -11.34
CA MET A 19 8.40 8.90 -12.06
C MET A 19 7.81 7.79 -11.20
N THR A 20 8.14 7.77 -9.91
CA THR A 20 7.58 6.81 -8.93
C THR A 20 6.07 7.01 -8.77
N SER A 21 5.59 8.24 -8.63
CA SER A 21 4.15 8.52 -8.56
C SER A 21 3.42 8.18 -9.86
N ALA A 22 4.04 8.42 -11.03
CA ALA A 22 3.48 8.00 -12.32
C ALA A 22 3.37 6.47 -12.44
N LEU A 23 4.37 5.72 -11.94
CA LEU A 23 4.33 4.27 -11.85
C LEU A 23 3.17 3.81 -10.94
N LEU A 24 3.07 4.38 -9.74
CA LEU A 24 1.99 4.05 -8.80
C LEU A 24 0.62 4.38 -9.39
N ARG A 25 0.43 5.56 -9.98
CA ARG A 25 -0.82 5.92 -10.67
C ARG A 25 -1.21 4.91 -11.74
N ARG A 26 -0.27 4.51 -12.59
CA ARG A 26 -0.51 3.47 -13.61
C ARG A 26 -0.96 2.16 -12.99
N ASP A 27 -0.28 1.72 -11.95
CA ASP A 27 -0.53 0.44 -11.31
C ASP A 27 -1.85 0.43 -10.53
N LEU A 28 -2.16 1.52 -9.82
CA LEU A 28 -3.42 1.68 -9.10
C LEU A 28 -4.62 1.79 -10.07
N SER A 29 -4.46 2.51 -11.19
CA SER A 29 -5.49 2.57 -12.24
C SER A 29 -5.76 1.22 -12.89
N ALA A 30 -4.72 0.36 -13.01
CA ALA A 30 -4.90 -0.99 -13.54
C ALA A 30 -5.67 -1.90 -12.56
N ILE A 31 -5.50 -1.71 -11.24
CA ILE A 31 -6.23 -2.45 -10.21
C ILE A 31 -7.67 -1.93 -10.10
N TRP A 32 -7.87 -0.60 -10.09
CA TRP A 32 -9.18 0.04 -10.02
C TRP A 32 -9.41 0.97 -11.22
N PRO A 33 -9.82 0.40 -12.36
CA PRO A 33 -9.97 1.17 -13.60
C PRO A 33 -11.21 2.08 -13.58
N ASP A 34 -12.27 1.66 -12.92
CA ASP A 34 -13.49 2.45 -12.75
C ASP A 34 -13.79 2.69 -11.27
N MET A 35 -13.82 3.95 -10.92
CA MET A 35 -14.03 4.42 -9.55
C MET A 35 -15.19 5.43 -9.48
N ALA A 36 -15.91 5.65 -10.58
CA ALA A 36 -16.93 6.72 -10.67
C ALA A 36 -18.01 6.60 -9.57
N GLY A 37 -18.23 7.70 -8.84
CA GLY A 37 -19.25 7.77 -7.79
C GLY A 37 -18.88 7.13 -6.46
N LEU A 38 -17.68 6.52 -6.33
CA LEU A 38 -17.26 5.90 -5.09
C LEU A 38 -16.66 6.93 -4.10
N SER A 39 -16.84 6.66 -2.80
CA SER A 39 -16.18 7.40 -1.73
C SER A 39 -14.81 6.78 -1.44
N VAL A 40 -13.76 7.59 -1.57
CA VAL A 40 -12.36 7.14 -1.47
C VAL A 40 -11.64 7.84 -0.34
N LEU A 41 -11.01 7.07 0.54
CA LEU A 41 -10.12 7.58 1.58
C LEU A 41 -8.67 7.25 1.24
N GLY A 42 -7.81 8.26 1.19
CA GLY A 42 -6.37 8.09 1.20
C GLY A 42 -5.81 8.24 2.59
N ILE A 43 -4.91 7.40 2.99
CA ILE A 43 -4.24 7.46 4.28
C ILE A 43 -2.73 7.54 4.05
N GLY A 44 -2.07 8.41 4.80
CA GLY A 44 -0.67 8.72 4.65
C GLY A 44 -0.41 9.67 3.47
N HIS A 45 0.58 9.38 2.64
CA HIS A 45 0.93 10.24 1.50
C HIS A 45 0.29 9.75 0.18
N ALA A 46 -1.04 9.65 0.14
CA ALA A 46 -1.78 9.14 -1.01
C ALA A 46 -2.09 10.20 -2.08
N THR A 47 -1.99 11.48 -1.75
CA THR A 47 -2.38 12.62 -2.61
C THR A 47 -1.72 12.63 -4.00
N PRO A 48 -0.43 12.30 -4.18
CA PRO A 48 0.18 12.26 -5.51
C PRO A 48 -0.45 11.22 -6.44
N CYS A 49 -1.13 10.21 -5.87
CA CYS A 49 -1.80 9.15 -6.63
C CYS A 49 -3.28 9.46 -6.90
N PHE A 50 -3.89 10.38 -6.16
CA PHE A 50 -5.32 10.68 -6.25
C PHE A 50 -5.74 11.50 -7.47
N GLU A 51 -4.79 12.17 -8.14
CA GLU A 51 -5.08 12.93 -9.37
C GLU A 51 -5.87 12.14 -10.42
N ILE A 52 -5.64 10.82 -10.49
CA ILE A 52 -6.34 9.93 -11.45
C ILE A 52 -7.84 9.78 -11.16
N TRP A 53 -8.26 9.97 -9.89
CA TRP A 53 -9.63 9.72 -9.46
C TRP A 53 -10.37 10.98 -9.00
N GLN A 54 -9.66 12.08 -8.76
CA GLN A 54 -10.18 13.31 -8.15
C GLN A 54 -11.39 13.92 -8.85
N GLN A 55 -11.47 13.81 -10.18
CA GLN A 55 -12.52 14.47 -10.95
C GLN A 55 -13.87 13.73 -10.90
N LYS A 56 -13.89 12.46 -10.55
CA LYS A 56 -15.06 11.58 -10.64
C LYS A 56 -15.57 11.08 -9.29
N ASN A 57 -14.86 11.35 -8.20
CA ASN A 57 -15.08 10.70 -6.91
C ASN A 57 -15.05 11.68 -5.74
N ASN A 58 -15.68 11.27 -4.63
CA ASN A 58 -15.53 11.94 -3.34
C ASN A 58 -14.24 11.41 -2.67
N CYS A 59 -13.11 12.09 -2.94
CA CYS A 59 -11.83 11.74 -2.35
C CYS A 59 -11.55 12.59 -1.13
N ILE A 60 -11.18 11.95 -0.02
CA ILE A 60 -10.67 12.59 1.20
C ILE A 60 -9.30 11.99 1.48
N SER A 61 -8.33 12.82 1.87
CA SER A 61 -7.02 12.36 2.32
C SER A 61 -6.90 12.54 3.82
N LEU A 62 -6.32 11.56 4.51
CA LEU A 62 -5.95 11.66 5.90
C LEU A 62 -4.43 11.61 6.01
N SER A 63 -3.87 12.68 6.57
CA SER A 63 -2.45 12.77 6.91
C SER A 63 -2.27 12.51 8.40
N PRO A 64 -1.37 11.60 8.81
CA PRO A 64 -0.96 11.50 10.21
C PRO A 64 -0.35 12.82 10.71
N PRO A 65 -0.48 13.16 12.01
CA PRO A 65 0.08 14.40 12.56
C PRO A 65 1.57 14.58 12.30
N ASP A 66 2.33 13.49 12.34
CA ASP A 66 3.78 13.47 12.09
C ASP A 66 4.13 13.78 10.63
N MET A 67 3.17 13.65 9.74
CA MET A 67 3.31 13.93 8.31
C MET A 67 2.97 15.38 7.91
N GLY A 68 2.69 16.26 8.85
CA GLY A 68 2.47 17.71 8.63
C GLY A 68 1.16 18.05 7.91
N ASN A 69 0.96 19.34 7.70
CA ASN A 69 -0.25 19.87 7.06
C ASN A 69 -0.08 19.94 5.54
N MET A 70 -0.72 19.02 4.83
CA MET A 70 -0.84 19.09 3.39
C MET A 70 -2.10 19.84 2.98
N CYS A 71 -2.02 20.66 1.94
CA CYS A 71 -3.20 21.24 1.29
C CYS A 71 -3.43 20.55 -0.05
N TRP A 72 -4.52 19.82 -0.15
CA TRP A 72 -4.91 19.12 -1.38
C TRP A 72 -6.45 19.13 -1.51
N PRO A 73 -7.00 19.33 -2.70
CA PRO A 73 -6.35 19.67 -3.97
C PRO A 73 -5.86 21.13 -4.04
N VAL A 74 -4.88 21.38 -4.89
CA VAL A 74 -4.42 22.77 -5.15
C VAL A 74 -5.55 23.53 -5.83
N ASN A 75 -5.79 24.79 -5.40
CA ASN A 75 -6.83 25.71 -5.93
C ASN A 75 -8.30 25.27 -5.73
N ARG A 76 -8.56 24.40 -4.76
CA ARG A 76 -9.92 24.00 -4.33
C ARG A 76 -10.00 23.95 -2.80
N PRO A 77 -11.20 23.84 -2.19
CA PRO A 77 -11.29 23.58 -0.75
C PRO A 77 -10.45 22.39 -0.34
N ASN A 78 -9.72 22.53 0.77
CA ASN A 78 -8.85 21.48 1.29
C ASN A 78 -9.66 20.23 1.66
N LEU A 79 -9.28 19.08 1.13
CA LEU A 79 -9.87 17.77 1.39
C LEU A 79 -8.92 16.87 2.21
N VAL A 80 -7.98 17.48 2.93
CA VAL A 80 -7.07 16.77 3.84
C VAL A 80 -7.54 16.94 5.27
N CYS A 81 -7.68 15.82 5.96
CA CYS A 81 -7.91 15.73 7.40
C CYS A 81 -6.61 15.30 8.08
N VAL A 82 -6.27 15.91 9.20
CA VAL A 82 -5.14 15.50 10.03
C VAL A 82 -5.68 14.73 11.23
N ALA A 83 -5.31 13.46 11.35
CA ALA A 83 -5.73 12.61 12.47
C ALA A 83 -4.83 11.37 12.57
N GLU A 84 -4.85 10.75 13.76
CA GLU A 84 -4.16 9.49 14.01
C GLU A 84 -4.74 8.35 13.17
N THR A 85 -3.87 7.55 12.56
CA THR A 85 -4.30 6.41 11.73
C THR A 85 -4.94 5.29 12.56
N GLU A 86 -4.66 5.27 13.86
CA GLU A 86 -5.20 4.30 14.82
C GLU A 86 -6.58 4.68 15.36
N SER A 87 -7.09 5.88 15.04
CA SER A 87 -8.41 6.39 15.45
C SER A 87 -8.94 7.33 14.37
N LEU A 88 -9.52 6.75 13.32
CA LEU A 88 -10.02 7.50 12.17
C LEU A 88 -11.28 8.29 12.53
N PRO A 89 -11.34 9.62 12.24
CA PRO A 89 -12.47 10.49 12.59
C PRO A 89 -13.65 10.35 11.60
N PHE A 90 -13.91 9.14 11.15
CA PHE A 90 -14.97 8.83 10.20
C PHE A 90 -15.94 7.80 10.79
N ALA A 91 -17.21 7.88 10.37
CA ALA A 91 -18.20 6.90 10.77
C ALA A 91 -17.91 5.51 10.18
N ASP A 92 -18.48 4.47 10.76
CA ASP A 92 -18.41 3.11 10.24
C ASP A 92 -19.02 3.06 8.83
N LEU A 93 -18.47 2.18 7.98
CA LEU A 93 -19.02 1.92 6.64
C LEU A 93 -19.12 3.16 5.73
N SER A 94 -18.20 4.11 5.86
CA SER A 94 -18.25 5.40 5.15
C SER A 94 -17.62 5.34 3.75
N PHE A 95 -16.64 4.44 3.53
CA PHE A 95 -15.84 4.44 2.32
C PHE A 95 -15.99 3.15 1.51
N ASP A 96 -16.07 3.32 0.19
CA ASP A 96 -16.05 2.20 -0.76
C ASP A 96 -14.63 1.71 -0.99
N ARG A 97 -13.65 2.62 -0.95
CA ARG A 97 -12.25 2.34 -1.24
C ARG A 97 -11.33 3.06 -0.27
N VAL A 98 -10.29 2.36 0.18
CA VAL A 98 -9.22 2.96 0.97
C VAL A 98 -7.88 2.69 0.27
N VAL A 99 -7.03 3.71 0.17
CA VAL A 99 -5.67 3.62 -0.35
C VAL A 99 -4.70 4.04 0.75
N LEU A 100 -3.82 3.15 1.14
CA LEU A 100 -2.84 3.36 2.20
C LEU A 100 -1.43 3.38 1.59
N ILE A 101 -0.79 4.55 1.60
CA ILE A 101 0.56 4.78 1.08
C ILE A 101 1.37 5.56 2.12
N HIS A 102 2.54 5.08 2.50
CA HIS A 102 3.40 5.67 3.53
C HIS A 102 2.72 5.82 4.91
N GLY A 103 1.83 4.91 5.26
CA GLY A 103 1.10 5.00 6.53
C GLY A 103 1.26 3.76 7.41
N LEU A 104 1.33 2.56 6.84
CA LEU A 104 1.37 1.33 7.65
C LEU A 104 2.77 1.02 8.17
N GLU A 105 3.80 1.29 7.38
CA GLU A 105 5.20 1.09 7.76
C GLU A 105 5.64 2.05 8.88
N GLN A 106 4.97 3.19 9.01
CA GLN A 106 5.25 4.22 10.02
C GLN A 106 4.31 4.15 11.22
N ALA A 107 3.20 3.39 11.13
CA ALA A 107 2.23 3.26 12.19
C ALA A 107 2.85 2.63 13.45
N GLU A 108 2.60 3.21 14.62
CA GLU A 108 3.01 2.63 15.91
C GLU A 108 2.37 1.25 16.09
N ASN A 109 1.10 1.12 15.71
CA ASN A 109 0.38 -0.14 15.77
C ASN A 109 -0.38 -0.43 14.47
N ALA A 110 0.31 -1.05 13.52
CA ALA A 110 -0.25 -1.45 12.23
C ALA A 110 -1.56 -2.27 12.33
N ARG A 111 -1.74 -3.02 13.42
CA ARG A 111 -2.99 -3.79 13.63
C ARG A 111 -4.16 -2.88 14.00
N ARG A 112 -3.95 -1.83 14.77
CA ARG A 112 -4.99 -0.84 15.09
C ARG A 112 -5.36 -0.05 13.85
N THR A 113 -4.38 0.45 13.11
CA THR A 113 -4.61 1.14 11.84
C THR A 113 -5.46 0.32 10.89
N LEU A 114 -5.12 -0.96 10.68
CA LEU A 114 -5.90 -1.84 9.79
C LEU A 114 -7.30 -2.16 10.34
N ARG A 115 -7.50 -2.22 11.65
CA ARG A 115 -8.85 -2.37 12.24
C ARG A 115 -9.71 -1.14 12.01
N GLU A 116 -9.15 0.05 12.15
CA GLU A 116 -9.85 1.30 11.85
C GLU A 116 -10.20 1.39 10.37
N ILE A 117 -9.29 1.01 9.48
CA ILE A 117 -9.57 0.91 8.04
C ILE A 117 -10.70 -0.10 7.79
N TRP A 118 -10.68 -1.25 8.46
CA TRP A 118 -11.75 -2.25 8.34
C TRP A 118 -13.11 -1.71 8.82
N ARG A 119 -13.13 -0.92 9.89
CA ARG A 119 -14.33 -0.28 10.46
C ARG A 119 -14.95 0.72 9.48
N VAL A 120 -14.15 1.60 8.91
CA VAL A 120 -14.64 2.66 8.00
C VAL A 120 -14.95 2.17 6.59
N LEU A 121 -14.43 1.02 6.17
CA LEU A 121 -14.77 0.40 4.90
C LEU A 121 -16.19 -0.17 4.93
N LYS A 122 -16.94 0.03 3.85
CA LYS A 122 -18.23 -0.64 3.59
C LYS A 122 -18.03 -2.16 3.47
N ASP A 123 -19.11 -2.91 3.49
CA ASP A 123 -19.07 -4.38 3.50
C ASP A 123 -18.48 -4.99 2.23
N ASP A 124 -18.64 -4.32 1.09
CA ASP A 124 -18.02 -4.63 -0.20
C ASP A 124 -16.78 -3.75 -0.47
N GLY A 125 -16.32 -3.07 0.57
CA GLY A 125 -15.20 -2.14 0.50
C GLY A 125 -13.87 -2.84 0.24
N LYS A 126 -12.98 -2.14 -0.45
CA LYS A 126 -11.66 -2.64 -0.80
C LYS A 126 -10.55 -1.71 -0.33
N LEU A 127 -9.45 -2.32 0.04
CA LEU A 127 -8.23 -1.67 0.49
C LEU A 127 -7.10 -1.93 -0.50
N ILE A 128 -6.38 -0.90 -0.93
CA ILE A 128 -5.05 -1.03 -1.50
C ILE A 128 -4.02 -0.57 -0.48
N VAL A 129 -3.00 -1.39 -0.30
CA VAL A 129 -1.84 -1.06 0.54
C VAL A 129 -0.59 -1.05 -0.33
N VAL A 130 0.19 0.02 -0.24
CA VAL A 130 1.49 0.17 -0.90
C VAL A 130 2.55 0.35 0.18
N LEU A 131 3.51 -0.57 0.25
CA LEU A 131 4.53 -0.62 1.29
C LEU A 131 5.92 -0.85 0.71
N PRO A 132 6.99 -0.38 1.40
CA PRO A 132 8.35 -0.79 1.08
C PRO A 132 8.51 -2.30 1.20
N ASN A 133 9.12 -2.91 0.18
CA ASN A 133 9.44 -4.33 0.20
C ASN A 133 10.72 -4.56 1.01
N ARG A 134 10.62 -5.35 2.06
CA ARG A 134 11.76 -5.69 2.93
C ARG A 134 12.99 -6.26 2.19
N ARG A 135 12.77 -6.85 1.01
CA ARG A 135 13.85 -7.41 0.18
C ARG A 135 14.39 -6.43 -0.85
N GLY A 136 13.69 -5.33 -1.07
CA GLY A 136 14.05 -4.32 -2.06
C GLY A 136 15.06 -3.32 -1.51
N ILE A 137 15.84 -2.73 -2.42
CA ILE A 137 16.86 -1.72 -2.09
C ILE A 137 16.22 -0.42 -1.57
N TRP A 138 14.99 -0.12 -1.92
CA TRP A 138 14.28 1.07 -1.49
C TRP A 138 14.01 1.11 0.01
N ALA A 139 13.87 -0.06 0.65
CA ALA A 139 13.69 -0.15 2.11
C ALA A 139 14.93 0.30 2.91
N TYR A 140 16.06 0.50 2.24
CA TYR A 140 17.33 0.94 2.84
C TYR A 140 17.77 2.31 2.31
N ALA A 141 16.96 2.95 1.46
CA ALA A 141 17.27 4.23 0.85
C ALA A 141 16.77 5.37 1.74
N GLU A 142 17.52 5.74 2.77
CA GLU A 142 17.19 6.76 3.76
C GLU A 142 16.91 8.15 3.16
N ASN A 143 17.33 8.40 1.92
CA ASN A 143 17.02 9.61 1.16
C ASN A 143 15.67 9.57 0.44
N THR A 144 14.85 8.57 0.73
CA THR A 144 13.50 8.41 0.16
C THR A 144 12.50 8.07 1.26
N PRO A 145 11.21 8.41 1.11
CA PRO A 145 10.19 8.07 2.12
C PRO A 145 10.01 6.55 2.31
N PHE A 146 10.50 5.72 1.40
CA PHE A 146 10.42 4.27 1.47
C PHE A 146 11.50 3.64 2.38
N GLY A 147 12.55 4.38 2.72
CA GLY A 147 13.63 3.94 3.60
C GLY A 147 13.31 4.04 5.10
N TYR A 148 12.14 4.56 5.45
CA TYR A 148 11.73 4.74 6.83
C TYR A 148 10.64 3.75 7.25
N GLY A 149 10.57 3.47 8.57
CA GLY A 149 9.57 2.60 9.15
C GLY A 149 9.88 1.11 9.00
N GLN A 150 8.87 0.28 9.09
CA GLN A 150 8.99 -1.18 9.04
C GLN A 150 8.60 -1.72 7.66
N PRO A 151 9.56 -2.17 6.84
CA PRO A 151 9.23 -2.76 5.55
C PRO A 151 8.62 -4.17 5.71
N TYR A 152 7.73 -4.52 4.79
CA TYR A 152 7.04 -5.81 4.79
C TYR A 152 7.43 -6.66 3.59
N SER A 153 7.54 -7.97 3.78
CA SER A 153 7.51 -8.89 2.65
C SER A 153 6.06 -9.18 2.24
N GLU A 154 5.85 -9.62 1.00
CA GLU A 154 4.53 -10.03 0.50
C GLU A 154 3.80 -10.99 1.45
N ARG A 155 4.54 -12.01 1.94
CA ARG A 155 3.98 -13.00 2.88
C ARG A 155 3.63 -12.41 4.24
N GLN A 156 4.43 -11.46 4.75
CA GLN A 156 4.14 -10.79 6.03
C GLN A 156 2.88 -9.93 5.90
N LEU A 157 2.77 -9.15 4.82
CA LEU A 157 1.60 -8.32 4.56
C LEU A 157 0.34 -9.18 4.42
N SER A 158 0.38 -10.26 3.61
CA SER A 158 -0.77 -11.16 3.44
C SER A 158 -1.22 -11.78 4.76
N ARG A 159 -0.28 -12.23 5.61
CA ARG A 159 -0.61 -12.79 6.92
C ARG A 159 -1.23 -11.75 7.85
N LEU A 160 -0.70 -10.53 7.85
CA LEU A 160 -1.22 -9.43 8.66
C LEU A 160 -2.66 -9.09 8.24
N LEU A 161 -2.91 -8.87 6.95
CA LEU A 161 -4.22 -8.58 6.39
C LEU A 161 -5.22 -9.71 6.71
N THR A 162 -4.86 -10.96 6.45
CA THR A 162 -5.73 -12.11 6.73
C THR A 162 -6.05 -12.25 8.22
N SER A 163 -5.09 -11.95 9.10
CA SER A 163 -5.33 -11.99 10.57
C SER A 163 -6.31 -10.92 11.07
N LEU A 164 -6.64 -9.94 10.24
CA LEU A 164 -7.53 -8.81 10.52
C LEU A 164 -8.77 -8.79 9.62
N PHE A 165 -9.18 -9.96 9.15
CA PHE A 165 -10.39 -10.17 8.34
C PHE A 165 -10.39 -9.47 6.99
N PHE A 166 -9.22 -9.30 6.40
CA PHE A 166 -9.08 -8.95 5.00
C PHE A 166 -8.73 -10.18 4.16
N LYS A 167 -9.39 -10.32 3.01
CA LYS A 167 -9.05 -11.30 1.99
C LYS A 167 -8.20 -10.64 0.94
N VAL A 168 -6.95 -11.08 0.79
CA VAL A 168 -6.06 -10.58 -0.26
C VAL A 168 -6.55 -11.12 -1.61
N GLU A 169 -6.97 -10.22 -2.49
CA GLU A 169 -7.48 -10.55 -3.82
C GLU A 169 -6.38 -10.50 -4.87
N TYR A 170 -5.48 -9.55 -4.74
CA TYR A 170 -4.38 -9.34 -5.66
C TYR A 170 -3.13 -8.86 -4.93
N GLN A 171 -1.97 -9.27 -5.39
CA GLN A 171 -0.69 -8.80 -4.87
C GLN A 171 0.36 -8.78 -5.99
N LYS A 172 1.15 -7.73 -6.00
CA LYS A 172 2.27 -7.58 -6.92
C LYS A 172 3.41 -6.81 -6.28
N THR A 173 4.56 -6.91 -6.90
CA THR A 173 5.72 -6.08 -6.61
C THR A 173 5.94 -5.05 -7.72
N ALA A 174 6.49 -3.90 -7.37
CA ALA A 174 6.74 -2.77 -8.27
C ALA A 174 8.00 -2.03 -7.84
N LEU A 175 8.43 -1.07 -8.65
CA LEU A 175 9.58 -0.19 -8.38
C LEU A 175 10.90 -0.97 -8.35
N TYR A 176 11.26 -1.51 -9.52
CA TYR A 176 12.51 -2.24 -9.73
C TYR A 176 13.69 -1.31 -10.02
N ALA A 177 13.41 -0.10 -10.50
CA ALA A 177 14.45 0.90 -10.73
C ALA A 177 15.11 1.29 -9.41
N PRO A 178 16.46 1.40 -9.37
CA PRO A 178 17.16 1.78 -8.15
C PRO A 178 16.88 3.24 -7.76
N PRO A 179 16.95 3.61 -6.46
CA PRO A 179 16.75 4.97 -5.98
C PRO A 179 17.93 5.89 -6.29
N LEU A 180 18.26 6.04 -7.57
CA LEU A 180 19.40 6.81 -8.05
C LEU A 180 18.93 8.03 -8.86
N HIS A 181 19.44 9.21 -8.51
CA HIS A 181 19.09 10.48 -9.14
C HIS A 181 19.87 10.78 -10.44
N HIS A 182 20.75 9.88 -10.89
CA HIS A 182 21.53 10.07 -12.09
C HIS A 182 20.67 10.09 -13.35
N SER A 183 20.85 11.08 -14.22
CA SER A 183 20.03 11.27 -15.43
C SER A 183 20.02 10.05 -16.36
N PHE A 184 21.09 9.29 -16.41
CA PHE A 184 21.17 8.04 -17.18
C PHE A 184 20.21 6.98 -16.62
N MET A 185 20.18 6.77 -15.27
CA MET A 185 19.30 5.81 -14.62
C MET A 185 17.84 6.21 -14.76
N LEU A 186 17.53 7.51 -14.69
CA LEU A 186 16.19 8.02 -14.91
C LEU A 186 15.68 7.78 -16.34
N ARG A 187 16.56 7.82 -17.35
CA ARG A 187 16.21 7.45 -18.74
C ARG A 187 15.87 5.97 -18.89
N LEU A 188 16.51 5.12 -18.10
CA LEU A 188 16.30 3.67 -18.10
C LEU A 188 15.17 3.21 -17.18
N PHE A 189 14.58 4.11 -16.37
CA PHE A 189 13.57 3.77 -15.36
C PHE A 189 12.48 2.85 -15.90
N TRP A 190 11.78 3.26 -16.96
CA TRP A 190 10.70 2.47 -17.55
C TRP A 190 11.15 1.15 -18.18
N LEU A 191 12.37 1.10 -18.65
CA LEU A 191 12.95 -0.15 -19.18
C LEU A 191 13.23 -1.13 -18.04
N VAL A 192 13.80 -0.64 -16.92
CA VAL A 192 14.04 -1.45 -15.73
C VAL A 192 12.72 -1.92 -15.11
N GLU A 193 11.71 -1.05 -15.04
CA GLU A 193 10.37 -1.43 -14.58
C GLU A 193 9.74 -2.51 -15.45
N ARG A 194 9.94 -2.45 -16.76
CA ARG A 194 9.37 -3.43 -17.71
C ARG A 194 10.03 -4.81 -17.58
N TYR A 195 11.34 -4.87 -17.43
CA TYR A 195 12.10 -6.12 -17.45
C TYR A 195 12.50 -6.60 -16.03
N GLY A 196 12.48 -5.74 -15.05
CA GLY A 196 12.81 -6.04 -13.65
C GLY A 196 12.09 -7.25 -13.07
N PRO A 197 10.77 -7.43 -13.29
CA PRO A 197 10.04 -8.61 -12.82
C PRO A 197 10.61 -9.94 -13.32
N PHE A 198 11.21 -9.97 -14.50
CA PHE A 198 11.79 -11.17 -15.09
C PHE A 198 13.23 -11.41 -14.67
N ILE A 199 14.02 -10.33 -14.50
CA ILE A 199 15.46 -10.42 -14.21
C ILE A 199 15.71 -10.57 -12.71
N ALA A 200 14.99 -9.83 -11.89
CA ALA A 200 15.24 -9.73 -10.46
C ALA A 200 13.92 -9.63 -9.64
N PRO A 201 13.02 -10.65 -9.70
CA PRO A 201 11.68 -10.57 -9.13
C PRO A 201 11.66 -10.27 -7.62
N HIS A 202 12.74 -10.59 -6.92
CA HIS A 202 12.83 -10.41 -5.47
C HIS A 202 13.35 -9.03 -5.03
N PHE A 203 13.84 -8.20 -5.96
CA PHE A 203 14.48 -6.91 -5.66
C PHE A 203 13.56 -5.69 -5.86
N ALA A 204 12.29 -5.91 -6.16
CA ALA A 204 11.32 -4.83 -6.24
C ALA A 204 11.30 -4.00 -4.96
N GLY A 205 11.22 -2.69 -5.10
CA GLY A 205 11.20 -1.74 -3.97
C GLY A 205 9.89 -1.73 -3.21
N LEU A 206 8.78 -2.05 -3.87
CA LEU A 206 7.44 -1.96 -3.30
C LEU A 206 6.67 -3.27 -3.38
N VAL A 207 5.78 -3.46 -2.41
CA VAL A 207 4.69 -4.43 -2.42
C VAL A 207 3.38 -3.65 -2.51
N ILE A 208 2.54 -4.01 -3.47
CA ILE A 208 1.18 -3.51 -3.64
C ILE A 208 0.23 -4.68 -3.41
N ALA A 209 -0.73 -4.52 -2.52
CA ALA A 209 -1.74 -5.53 -2.25
C ALA A 209 -3.14 -4.92 -2.30
N GLU A 210 -4.06 -5.58 -3.01
CA GLU A 210 -5.50 -5.33 -2.92
C GLU A 210 -6.12 -6.36 -2.01
N ALA A 211 -6.97 -5.90 -1.09
CA ALA A 211 -7.71 -6.76 -0.19
C ALA A 211 -9.15 -6.30 -0.04
N SER A 212 -10.07 -7.23 0.07
CA SER A 212 -11.47 -6.99 0.37
C SER A 212 -11.79 -7.23 1.85
N LYS A 213 -12.77 -6.50 2.38
CA LYS A 213 -13.30 -6.73 3.71
C LYS A 213 -14.03 -8.08 3.74
N THR A 214 -13.75 -8.91 4.73
CA THR A 214 -14.42 -10.19 4.92
C THR A 214 -15.31 -10.13 6.15
N LEU A 215 -16.63 -10.24 5.95
CA LEU A 215 -17.62 -10.26 7.04
C LEU A 215 -17.76 -11.64 7.69
N TYR A 216 -17.54 -12.70 6.92
CA TYR A 216 -17.58 -14.06 7.41
C TYR A 216 -16.17 -14.49 7.80
N GLY A 217 -15.99 -14.83 9.08
CA GLY A 217 -14.73 -15.38 9.57
C GLY A 217 -14.30 -16.53 8.66
N LEU A 218 -13.06 -16.46 8.18
CA LEU A 218 -12.46 -17.50 7.35
C LEU A 218 -12.65 -18.85 8.09
N THR A 219 -13.55 -19.69 7.61
CA THR A 219 -13.54 -21.10 7.99
C THR A 219 -12.14 -21.60 7.60
N PRO A 220 -11.27 -21.99 8.55
CA PRO A 220 -9.92 -22.41 8.19
C PRO A 220 -10.06 -23.56 7.20
N ALA A 221 -9.53 -23.38 5.99
CA ALA A 221 -9.47 -24.45 5.02
C ALA A 221 -8.78 -25.63 5.72
N LYS A 222 -9.54 -26.71 5.96
CA LYS A 222 -9.08 -27.91 6.64
C LYS A 222 -7.82 -28.36 5.90
N LYS A 223 -6.64 -28.17 6.49
CA LYS A 223 -5.41 -28.73 5.95
C LYS A 223 -5.70 -30.22 5.73
N ARG A 224 -5.77 -30.64 4.49
CA ARG A 224 -5.76 -32.06 4.19
C ARG A 224 -4.48 -32.61 4.80
N SER A 225 -4.59 -33.26 5.94
CA SER A 225 -3.52 -34.08 6.48
C SER A 225 -3.31 -35.15 5.46
N LEU A 226 -2.19 -35.09 4.75
CA LEU A 226 -1.69 -36.25 4.01
C LEU A 226 -1.49 -37.32 5.07
N ALA A 227 -2.41 -38.29 5.11
CA ALA A 227 -2.28 -39.45 5.96
C ALA A 227 -0.96 -40.12 5.57
N ARG A 228 0.00 -40.05 6.48
CA ARG A 228 1.28 -40.76 6.39
C ARG A 228 0.93 -42.27 6.41
N ARG A 229 0.99 -42.93 5.25
CA ARG A 229 0.87 -44.40 5.19
C ARG A 229 2.07 -44.95 5.93
N VAL A 230 1.83 -45.49 7.11
CA VAL A 230 2.80 -46.32 7.83
C VAL A 230 2.67 -47.71 7.20
N PHE A 231 3.71 -48.14 6.52
CA PHE A 231 3.86 -49.52 6.13
C PHE A 231 4.39 -50.29 7.35
N VAL A 232 3.59 -51.15 7.90
CA VAL A 232 4.05 -52.15 8.87
C VAL A 232 4.55 -53.33 8.02
N THR A 233 5.83 -53.61 8.06
CA THR A 233 6.42 -54.86 7.58
C THR A 233 6.27 -55.89 8.70
N ASP A 234 5.41 -56.87 8.53
CA ASP A 234 5.42 -58.06 9.35
C ASP A 234 6.60 -58.93 8.87
N ASP A 235 7.61 -59.05 9.70
CA ASP A 235 8.67 -60.06 9.55
C ASP A 235 8.15 -61.39 10.14
N ILE A 236 8.10 -62.43 9.29
CA ILE A 236 7.97 -63.86 9.66
C ILE A 236 9.34 -64.47 9.63
#